data_d19e5fd705e63668983e82618c0491dd
#
_entry.id   d19e5fd705e63668983e82618c0491dd
#
_cell.length_a   1.000
_cell.length_b   1.000
_cell.length_c   1.000
_cell.angle_alpha   90.00
_cell.angle_beta   90.00
_cell.angle_gamma   90.00
#
_symmetry.space_group_name_H-M   'P 1'
#
loop_
_entity.id
_entity.type
_entity.pdbx_description
1 polymer ?
#
loop_
_entity_poly.entity_id
_entity_poly.type
_entity_poly.pdbx_seq_one_letter_code
_entity_poly.pdbx_strand_id
1 'polypeptide(L)'
;MSKTIIILNGSPRKTGNTTALTAEFKKGAEEAGNTVTEFFLDGMNINGCKGCFGGGKNPDSPCVQKDDMDKIYPVYKEADIVVLATPLYYWTISGQLKTAFDRLFAVAECDPDYRNPKKESVLIMAAEGCGFEETLYWYEHLEKHLGWKSIGKVLCGGVMAMGDIAGKPQLQEAYYLGKSI
;
A
#
# COMPACT_ATOMS: atom_id res chain seq x y z
N MET A 1 21.43 0.01 6.46
CA MET A 1 20.99 1.42 6.43
C MET A 1 19.50 1.44 6.73
N SER A 2 19.04 2.39 7.54
CA SER A 2 17.60 2.55 7.82
C SER A 2 16.88 2.91 6.52
N LYS A 3 15.70 2.31 6.29
CA LYS A 3 14.84 2.58 5.12
C LYS A 3 13.62 3.40 5.52
N THR A 4 13.07 4.11 4.55
CA THR A 4 11.79 4.80 4.66
C THR A 4 10.69 3.96 4.03
N ILE A 5 9.63 3.71 4.79
CA ILE A 5 8.53 2.82 4.41
C ILE A 5 7.23 3.61 4.43
N ILE A 6 6.49 3.57 3.33
CA ILE A 6 5.11 4.06 3.28
C ILE A 6 4.15 2.88 3.29
N ILE A 7 3.13 2.93 4.13
CA ILE A 7 2.03 1.96 4.15
C ILE A 7 0.77 2.66 3.66
N LEU A 8 0.20 2.16 2.57
CA LEU A 8 -1.11 2.56 2.07
C LEU A 8 -2.14 1.54 2.57
N ASN A 9 -2.79 1.85 3.69
CA ASN A 9 -3.76 0.97 4.32
C ASN A 9 -5.17 1.22 3.76
N GLY A 10 -5.60 0.35 2.86
CA GLY A 10 -6.93 0.37 2.23
C GLY A 10 -8.03 -0.33 3.02
N SER A 11 -7.80 -0.71 4.27
CA SER A 11 -8.87 -1.25 5.11
C SER A 11 -9.91 -0.17 5.43
N PRO A 12 -11.22 -0.44 5.33
CA PRO A 12 -12.25 0.48 5.81
C PRO A 12 -12.44 0.40 7.34
N ARG A 13 -11.74 -0.52 8.02
CA ARG A 13 -11.90 -0.76 9.46
C ARG A 13 -10.59 -0.48 10.20
N LYS A 14 -10.58 0.52 11.09
CA LYS A 14 -9.39 0.86 11.90
C LYS A 14 -8.88 -0.30 12.77
N THR A 15 -9.77 -1.18 13.20
CA THR A 15 -9.48 -2.37 14.02
C THR A 15 -9.78 -3.66 13.25
N GLY A 16 -9.71 -3.62 11.90
CA GLY A 16 -9.95 -4.76 11.04
C GLY A 16 -8.75 -5.70 10.92
N ASN A 17 -8.98 -6.86 10.31
CA ASN A 17 -7.97 -7.91 10.17
C ASN A 17 -6.75 -7.45 9.35
N THR A 18 -6.96 -6.73 8.25
CA THR A 18 -5.86 -6.14 7.46
C THR A 18 -5.04 -5.14 8.29
N THR A 19 -5.71 -4.27 9.04
CA THR A 19 -5.03 -3.28 9.90
C THR A 19 -4.21 -3.93 10.99
N ALA A 20 -4.67 -5.06 11.55
CA ALA A 20 -3.91 -5.82 12.54
C ALA A 20 -2.62 -6.42 11.94
N LEU A 21 -2.69 -6.97 10.72
CA LEU A 21 -1.48 -7.43 10.00
C LEU A 21 -0.51 -6.27 9.74
N THR A 22 -1.05 -5.14 9.31
CA THR A 22 -0.27 -3.93 9.03
C THR A 22 0.43 -3.42 10.29
N ALA A 23 -0.25 -3.46 11.44
CA ALA A 23 0.32 -3.04 12.72
C ALA A 23 1.50 -3.93 13.15
N GLU A 24 1.41 -5.25 12.97
CA GLU A 24 2.51 -6.17 13.28
C GLU A 24 3.69 -5.97 12.33
N PHE A 25 3.44 -5.79 11.01
CA PHE A 25 4.49 -5.45 10.07
C PHE A 25 5.21 -4.16 10.46
N LYS A 26 4.45 -3.10 10.74
CA LYS A 26 4.98 -1.81 11.16
C LYS A 26 5.86 -1.92 12.39
N LYS A 27 5.36 -2.62 13.42
CA LYS A 27 6.11 -2.89 14.65
C LYS A 27 7.45 -3.57 14.36
N GLY A 28 7.46 -4.63 13.54
CA GLY A 28 8.69 -5.31 13.16
C GLY A 28 9.67 -4.39 12.43
N ALA A 29 9.19 -3.60 11.47
CA ALA A 29 9.99 -2.68 10.69
C ALA A 29 10.59 -1.55 11.55
N GLU A 30 9.82 -0.98 12.48
CA GLU A 30 10.30 0.05 13.40
C GLU A 30 11.34 -0.52 14.39
N GLU A 31 11.15 -1.74 14.89
CA GLU A 31 12.14 -2.43 15.74
C GLU A 31 13.46 -2.75 14.99
N ALA A 32 13.42 -2.89 13.66
CA ALA A 32 14.61 -3.02 12.82
C ALA A 32 15.31 -1.68 12.53
N GLY A 33 14.75 -0.55 13.02
CA GLY A 33 15.33 0.78 12.88
C GLY A 33 14.87 1.54 11.63
N ASN A 34 13.83 1.07 10.95
CA ASN A 34 13.25 1.74 9.79
C ASN A 34 12.23 2.82 10.21
N THR A 35 12.03 3.82 9.34
CA THR A 35 11.00 4.85 9.54
C THR A 35 9.74 4.46 8.77
N VAL A 36 8.61 4.34 9.47
CA VAL A 36 7.34 3.90 8.85
C VAL A 36 6.28 4.99 8.95
N THR A 37 5.76 5.41 7.80
CA THR A 37 4.60 6.30 7.71
C THR A 37 3.41 5.54 7.15
N GLU A 38 2.32 5.47 7.92
CA GLU A 38 1.09 4.80 7.52
C GLU A 38 -0.02 5.80 7.21
N PHE A 39 -0.69 5.62 6.08
CA PHE A 39 -1.91 6.33 5.70
C PHE A 39 -3.09 5.37 5.74
N PHE A 40 -4.02 5.62 6.66
CA PHE A 40 -5.30 4.94 6.74
C PHE A 40 -6.28 5.62 5.77
N LEU A 41 -6.42 5.04 4.58
CA LEU A 41 -7.02 5.72 3.41
C LEU A 41 -8.53 5.98 3.56
N ASP A 42 -9.26 5.11 4.28
CA ASP A 42 -10.70 5.28 4.49
C ASP A 42 -11.06 6.57 5.26
N GLY A 43 -10.15 7.05 6.10
CA GLY A 43 -10.31 8.31 6.83
C GLY A 43 -9.89 9.56 6.05
N MET A 44 -9.46 9.43 4.80
CA MET A 44 -8.90 10.51 3.99
C MET A 44 -9.89 10.95 2.90
N ASN A 45 -9.91 12.25 2.62
CA ASN A 45 -10.67 12.80 1.50
C ASN A 45 -9.84 12.67 0.22
N ILE A 46 -10.00 11.58 -0.50
CA ILE A 46 -9.29 11.28 -1.75
C ILE A 46 -10.32 11.04 -2.86
N ASN A 47 -10.27 11.86 -3.90
CA ASN A 47 -11.11 11.68 -5.08
C ASN A 47 -10.45 10.77 -6.12
N GLY A 48 -11.26 10.05 -6.89
CA GLY A 48 -10.79 9.17 -7.96
C GLY A 48 -9.99 9.94 -9.03
N CYS A 49 -9.07 9.25 -9.70
CA CYS A 49 -8.31 9.80 -10.82
C CYS A 49 -9.25 10.20 -11.95
N LYS A 50 -9.04 11.40 -12.53
CA LYS A 50 -9.85 11.93 -13.65
C LYS A 50 -9.27 11.58 -15.03
N GLY A 51 -8.09 10.92 -15.10
CA GLY A 51 -7.45 10.60 -16.36
C GLY A 51 -7.10 11.83 -17.22
N CYS A 52 -6.84 12.98 -16.60
CA CYS A 52 -6.76 14.26 -17.29
C CYS A 52 -5.38 14.60 -17.87
N PHE A 53 -4.33 13.83 -17.54
CA PHE A 53 -2.94 14.09 -17.94
C PHE A 53 -2.50 15.54 -17.69
N GLY A 54 -2.99 16.14 -16.61
CA GLY A 54 -2.74 17.54 -16.28
C GLY A 54 -1.77 17.75 -15.11
N GLY A 55 -1.20 16.67 -14.60
CA GLY A 55 -0.30 16.68 -13.45
C GLY A 55 1.14 17.07 -13.77
N GLY A 56 2.04 16.78 -12.84
CA GLY A 56 3.49 16.91 -13.04
C GLY A 56 4.08 18.32 -12.98
N LYS A 57 3.25 19.36 -12.89
CA LYS A 57 3.71 20.76 -12.92
C LYS A 57 4.38 21.20 -11.62
N ASN A 58 3.99 20.61 -10.50
CA ASN A 58 4.55 20.89 -9.18
C ASN A 58 4.94 19.56 -8.53
N PRO A 59 6.21 19.23 -8.36
CA PRO A 59 6.65 17.97 -7.77
C PRO A 59 6.16 17.71 -6.35
N ASP A 60 5.86 18.75 -5.56
CA ASP A 60 5.37 18.60 -4.17
C ASP A 60 3.86 18.38 -4.08
N SER A 61 3.14 18.79 -5.12
CA SER A 61 1.68 18.59 -5.25
C SER A 61 1.35 18.32 -6.72
N PRO A 62 1.71 17.12 -7.23
CA PRO A 62 1.78 16.86 -8.67
C PRO A 62 0.41 16.77 -9.35
N CYS A 63 -0.66 16.41 -8.64
CA CYS A 63 -1.98 16.30 -9.23
C CYS A 63 -2.73 17.64 -9.29
N VAL A 64 -3.56 17.81 -10.32
CA VAL A 64 -4.46 18.98 -10.44
C VAL A 64 -5.55 19.01 -9.36
N GLN A 65 -5.95 17.84 -8.85
CA GLN A 65 -6.92 17.74 -7.77
C GLN A 65 -6.21 18.03 -6.44
N LYS A 66 -6.80 18.92 -5.62
CA LYS A 66 -6.29 19.28 -4.30
C LYS A 66 -7.13 18.61 -3.24
N ASP A 67 -6.58 17.56 -2.66
CA ASP A 67 -7.20 16.73 -1.63
C ASP A 67 -6.11 16.10 -0.76
N ASP A 68 -6.47 15.12 0.07
CA ASP A 68 -5.52 14.50 1.00
C ASP A 68 -4.37 13.71 0.33
N MET A 69 -4.41 13.51 -1.00
CA MET A 69 -3.27 12.98 -1.73
C MET A 69 -2.01 13.86 -1.63
N ASP A 70 -2.17 15.17 -1.41
CA ASP A 70 -1.06 16.09 -1.20
C ASP A 70 -0.23 15.74 0.07
N LYS A 71 -0.80 14.99 1.01
CA LYS A 71 -0.08 14.45 2.18
C LYS A 71 0.72 13.18 1.83
N ILE A 72 0.24 12.41 0.84
CA ILE A 72 0.82 11.13 0.44
C ILE A 72 1.99 11.30 -0.54
N TYR A 73 1.86 12.21 -1.51
CA TYR A 73 2.85 12.37 -2.58
C TYR A 73 4.29 12.57 -2.07
N PRO A 74 4.59 13.48 -1.14
CA PRO A 74 5.96 13.68 -0.68
C PRO A 74 6.52 12.44 0.02
N VAL A 75 5.71 11.78 0.85
CA VAL A 75 6.13 10.55 1.54
C VAL A 75 6.34 9.41 0.55
N TYR A 76 5.45 9.26 -0.44
CA TYR A 76 5.60 8.25 -1.48
C TYR A 76 6.86 8.46 -2.33
N LYS A 77 7.19 9.69 -2.69
CA LYS A 77 8.39 10.01 -3.46
C LYS A 77 9.66 9.56 -2.73
N GLU A 78 9.76 9.87 -1.46
CA GLU A 78 10.94 9.61 -0.62
C GLU A 78 11.03 8.16 -0.10
N ALA A 79 9.92 7.41 -0.12
CA ALA A 79 9.90 6.05 0.40
C ALA A 79 10.77 5.11 -0.43
N ASP A 80 11.56 4.26 0.24
CA ASP A 80 12.27 3.13 -0.37
C ASP A 80 11.32 1.97 -0.63
N ILE A 81 10.34 1.77 0.28
CA ILE A 81 9.42 0.64 0.27
C ILE A 81 7.98 1.13 0.31
N VAL A 82 7.14 0.54 -0.55
CA VAL A 82 5.69 0.74 -0.56
C VAL A 82 5.00 -0.54 -0.09
N VAL A 83 4.23 -0.44 0.99
CA VAL A 83 3.37 -1.51 1.47
C VAL A 83 1.95 -1.24 1.01
N LEU A 84 1.41 -2.14 0.21
CA LEU A 84 0.02 -2.15 -0.22
C LEU A 84 -0.76 -3.07 0.73
N ALA A 85 -1.53 -2.49 1.65
CA ALA A 85 -2.34 -3.25 2.61
C ALA A 85 -3.82 -3.14 2.26
N THR A 86 -4.50 -4.26 2.05
CA THR A 86 -5.87 -4.26 1.55
C THR A 86 -6.66 -5.50 1.99
N PRO A 87 -7.96 -5.37 2.32
CA PRO A 87 -8.84 -6.53 2.27
C PRO A 87 -9.02 -6.97 0.81
N LEU A 88 -9.32 -8.25 0.60
CA LEU A 88 -9.74 -8.78 -0.70
C LEU A 88 -11.22 -8.50 -0.90
N TYR A 89 -11.56 -7.70 -1.90
CA TYR A 89 -12.94 -7.42 -2.28
C TYR A 89 -13.16 -7.77 -3.75
N TYR A 90 -14.06 -8.74 -4.01
CA TYR A 90 -14.33 -9.21 -5.38
C TYR A 90 -13.04 -9.49 -6.16
N TRP A 91 -12.17 -10.33 -5.58
CA TRP A 91 -10.89 -10.79 -6.16
C TRP A 91 -9.88 -9.70 -6.50
N THR A 92 -10.01 -8.51 -5.90
CA THR A 92 -9.07 -7.40 -6.11
C THR A 92 -8.88 -6.58 -4.83
N ILE A 93 -8.09 -5.50 -4.94
CA ILE A 93 -7.86 -4.55 -3.85
C ILE A 93 -9.11 -3.72 -3.54
N SER A 94 -9.16 -3.17 -2.34
CA SER A 94 -10.26 -2.28 -1.93
C SER A 94 -10.34 -1.00 -2.78
N GLY A 95 -11.53 -0.44 -2.87
CA GLY A 95 -11.76 0.85 -3.53
C GLY A 95 -10.91 1.97 -2.94
N GLN A 96 -10.73 1.99 -1.61
CA GLN A 96 -9.89 2.96 -0.92
C GLN A 96 -8.43 2.92 -1.43
N LEU A 97 -7.85 1.70 -1.49
CA LEU A 97 -6.49 1.56 -1.99
C LEU A 97 -6.40 1.90 -3.47
N LYS A 98 -7.35 1.40 -4.29
CA LYS A 98 -7.34 1.65 -5.74
C LYS A 98 -7.45 3.14 -6.05
N THR A 99 -8.32 3.86 -5.35
CA THR A 99 -8.50 5.30 -5.53
C THR A 99 -7.21 6.08 -5.26
N ALA A 100 -6.52 5.80 -4.14
CA ALA A 100 -5.26 6.45 -3.83
C ALA A 100 -4.16 6.03 -4.82
N PHE A 101 -4.10 4.74 -5.16
CA PHE A 101 -3.06 4.20 -6.03
C PHE A 101 -3.12 4.79 -7.44
N ASP A 102 -4.30 4.90 -8.05
CA ASP A 102 -4.46 5.50 -9.38
C ASP A 102 -3.99 6.96 -9.43
N ARG A 103 -4.06 7.66 -8.31
CA ARG A 103 -3.60 9.04 -8.18
C ARG A 103 -2.07 9.17 -8.13
N LEU A 104 -1.33 8.08 -7.79
CA LEU A 104 0.14 8.09 -7.79
C LEU A 104 0.73 8.30 -9.18
N PHE A 105 -0.05 8.08 -10.26
CA PHE A 105 0.37 8.39 -11.62
C PHE A 105 0.83 9.85 -11.78
N ALA A 106 0.27 10.79 -11.02
CA ALA A 106 0.69 12.18 -11.06
C ALA A 106 2.18 12.38 -10.69
N VAL A 107 2.77 11.46 -9.93
CA VAL A 107 4.22 11.48 -9.63
C VAL A 107 5.02 11.10 -10.87
N ALA A 108 4.54 10.14 -11.66
CA ALA A 108 5.18 9.79 -12.93
C ALA A 108 5.09 10.93 -13.95
N GLU A 109 4.02 11.74 -13.92
CA GLU A 109 3.89 12.94 -14.78
C GLU A 109 4.95 14.02 -14.50
N CYS A 110 5.67 13.94 -13.36
CA CYS A 110 6.81 14.82 -13.07
C CYS A 110 8.08 14.43 -13.84
N ASP A 111 8.17 13.20 -14.35
CA ASP A 111 9.29 12.72 -15.16
C ASP A 111 8.95 12.89 -16.65
N PRO A 112 9.87 13.44 -17.50
CA PRO A 112 9.61 13.65 -18.91
C PRO A 112 9.24 12.38 -19.69
N ASP A 113 9.71 11.23 -19.23
CA ASP A 113 9.45 9.93 -19.83
C ASP A 113 8.37 9.13 -19.09
N TYR A 114 7.62 9.77 -18.19
CA TYR A 114 6.59 9.15 -17.34
C TYR A 114 7.07 7.96 -16.51
N ARG A 115 8.32 7.99 -16.08
CA ARG A 115 8.90 6.92 -15.27
C ARG A 115 8.42 7.02 -13.82
N ASN A 116 7.99 5.90 -13.30
CA ASN A 116 7.67 5.78 -11.88
C ASN A 116 8.96 5.66 -11.03
N PRO A 117 8.98 6.18 -9.80
CA PRO A 117 10.06 5.92 -8.87
C PRO A 117 10.23 4.41 -8.64
N LYS A 118 11.47 3.91 -8.79
CA LYS A 118 11.78 2.50 -8.47
C LYS A 118 11.71 2.28 -6.98
N LYS A 119 11.03 1.23 -6.56
CA LYS A 119 10.80 0.92 -5.15
C LYS A 119 10.86 -0.57 -4.88
N GLU A 120 11.05 -0.93 -3.63
CA GLU A 120 10.68 -2.25 -3.14
C GLU A 120 9.20 -2.24 -2.72
N SER A 121 8.54 -3.39 -2.74
CA SER A 121 7.12 -3.47 -2.44
C SER A 121 6.77 -4.67 -1.56
N VAL A 122 5.74 -4.51 -0.75
CA VAL A 122 5.12 -5.54 0.09
C VAL A 122 3.62 -5.53 -0.15
N LEU A 123 3.01 -6.72 -0.23
CA LEU A 123 1.56 -6.88 -0.27
C LEU A 123 1.07 -7.53 1.03
N ILE A 124 0.13 -6.90 1.72
CA ILE A 124 -0.54 -7.44 2.90
C ILE A 124 -2.04 -7.55 2.62
N MET A 125 -2.59 -8.76 2.72
CA MET A 125 -4.01 -8.97 2.45
C MET A 125 -4.71 -9.81 3.51
N ALA A 126 -5.98 -9.48 3.77
CA ALA A 126 -6.90 -10.28 4.56
C ALA A 126 -8.17 -10.57 3.75
N ALA A 127 -8.71 -11.78 3.85
CA ALA A 127 -9.88 -12.22 3.10
C ALA A 127 -10.73 -13.22 3.89
N GLU A 128 -12.03 -13.26 3.61
CA GLU A 128 -12.93 -14.32 4.09
C GLU A 128 -12.50 -15.69 3.53
N GLY A 129 -12.27 -15.77 2.22
CA GLY A 129 -11.77 -16.97 1.54
C GLY A 129 -10.25 -16.99 1.39
N CYS A 130 -9.77 -17.86 0.50
CA CYS A 130 -8.33 -18.04 0.21
C CYS A 130 -7.98 -17.81 -1.27
N GLY A 131 -8.91 -17.30 -2.09
CA GLY A 131 -8.70 -17.05 -3.51
C GLY A 131 -8.01 -15.71 -3.76
N PHE A 132 -6.69 -15.69 -3.69
CA PHE A 132 -5.87 -14.49 -3.91
C PHE A 132 -5.28 -14.39 -5.31
N GLU A 133 -5.49 -15.39 -6.15
CA GLU A 133 -4.78 -15.61 -7.42
C GLU A 133 -4.91 -14.40 -8.35
N GLU A 134 -6.12 -13.86 -8.53
CA GLU A 134 -6.35 -12.72 -9.43
C GLU A 134 -5.66 -11.46 -8.94
N THR A 135 -5.67 -11.24 -7.62
CA THR A 135 -4.97 -10.07 -7.05
C THR A 135 -3.45 -10.25 -7.09
N LEU A 136 -2.95 -11.47 -6.90
CA LEU A 136 -1.52 -11.76 -7.04
C LEU A 136 -1.06 -11.55 -8.48
N TYR A 137 -1.84 -12.00 -9.46
CA TYR A 137 -1.57 -11.77 -10.87
C TYR A 137 -1.53 -10.27 -11.20
N TRP A 138 -2.51 -9.49 -10.70
CA TRP A 138 -2.50 -8.04 -10.82
C TRP A 138 -1.25 -7.41 -10.19
N TYR A 139 -0.90 -7.85 -8.98
CA TYR A 139 0.25 -7.30 -8.24
C TYR A 139 1.58 -7.57 -8.97
N GLU A 140 1.77 -8.76 -9.51
CA GLU A 140 2.96 -9.11 -10.30
C GLU A 140 3.08 -8.30 -11.59
N HIS A 141 1.94 -8.05 -12.27
CA HIS A 141 1.91 -7.17 -13.44
C HIS A 141 2.23 -5.72 -13.08
N LEU A 142 1.71 -5.26 -11.95
CA LEU A 142 1.98 -3.93 -11.44
C LEU A 142 3.48 -3.73 -11.15
N GLU A 143 4.09 -4.66 -10.42
CA GLU A 143 5.52 -4.62 -10.09
C GLU A 143 6.39 -4.58 -11.36
N LYS A 144 6.08 -5.45 -12.31
CA LYS A 144 6.77 -5.49 -13.61
C LYS A 144 6.63 -4.17 -14.37
N HIS A 145 5.43 -3.59 -14.41
CA HIS A 145 5.16 -2.33 -15.09
C HIS A 145 5.89 -1.15 -14.44
N LEU A 146 5.88 -1.07 -13.12
CA LEU A 146 6.50 0.03 -12.36
C LEU A 146 8.01 -0.16 -12.17
N GLY A 147 8.54 -1.34 -12.48
CA GLY A 147 9.93 -1.71 -12.19
C GLY A 147 10.19 -1.83 -10.69
N TRP A 148 9.17 -2.20 -9.92
CA TRP A 148 9.28 -2.46 -8.49
C TRP A 148 9.79 -3.88 -8.22
N LYS A 149 10.37 -4.08 -7.03
CA LYS A 149 10.85 -5.38 -6.57
C LYS A 149 10.04 -5.82 -5.37
N SER A 150 9.28 -6.92 -5.51
CA SER A 150 8.63 -7.57 -4.37
C SER A 150 9.66 -8.08 -3.36
N ILE A 151 9.48 -7.73 -2.09
CA ILE A 151 10.30 -8.22 -0.98
C ILE A 151 9.49 -9.06 0.01
N GLY A 152 8.18 -9.18 -0.17
CA GLY A 152 7.35 -10.06 0.63
C GLY A 152 5.86 -9.89 0.39
N LYS A 153 5.12 -10.92 0.79
CA LYS A 153 3.65 -10.93 0.75
C LYS A 153 3.14 -11.60 2.03
N VAL A 154 2.11 -11.06 2.66
CA VAL A 154 1.40 -11.68 3.78
C VAL A 154 -0.07 -11.81 3.40
N LEU A 155 -0.55 -13.04 3.28
CA LEU A 155 -1.89 -13.35 2.80
C LEU A 155 -2.64 -14.15 3.87
N CYS A 156 -3.68 -13.57 4.46
CA CYS A 156 -4.48 -14.21 5.49
C CYS A 156 -5.91 -14.46 5.01
N GLY A 157 -6.23 -15.70 4.72
CA GLY A 157 -7.59 -16.17 4.44
C GLY A 157 -8.34 -16.65 5.68
N GLY A 158 -9.65 -16.85 5.54
CA GLY A 158 -10.51 -17.32 6.62
C GLY A 158 -10.71 -16.30 7.74
N VAL A 159 -10.80 -15.01 7.39
CA VAL A 159 -11.02 -13.91 8.35
C VAL A 159 -12.05 -12.92 7.79
N MET A 160 -13.23 -12.87 8.40
CA MET A 160 -14.37 -12.04 7.98
C MET A 160 -14.71 -10.99 9.04
N ALA A 161 -15.03 -11.43 10.24
CA ALA A 161 -15.37 -10.54 11.34
C ALA A 161 -14.11 -9.86 11.93
N MET A 162 -14.32 -8.72 12.57
CA MET A 162 -13.24 -8.09 13.34
C MET A 162 -12.76 -9.04 14.44
N GLY A 163 -11.45 -9.22 14.53
CA GLY A 163 -10.83 -10.10 15.52
C GLY A 163 -10.57 -11.54 15.06
N ASP A 164 -11.11 -11.98 13.91
CA ASP A 164 -10.83 -13.33 13.37
C ASP A 164 -9.35 -13.58 13.11
N ILE A 165 -8.59 -12.52 12.98
CA ILE A 165 -7.12 -12.56 12.81
C ILE A 165 -6.38 -13.04 14.06
N ALA A 166 -7.04 -13.00 15.23
CA ALA A 166 -6.41 -13.39 16.49
C ALA A 166 -5.93 -14.85 16.45
N GLY A 167 -4.67 -15.07 16.78
CA GLY A 167 -4.04 -16.40 16.75
C GLY A 167 -3.67 -16.92 15.37
N LYS A 168 -3.93 -16.17 14.28
CA LYS A 168 -3.48 -16.56 12.96
C LYS A 168 -1.95 -16.39 12.82
N PRO A 169 -1.25 -17.36 12.22
CA PRO A 169 0.21 -17.31 12.08
C PRO A 169 0.68 -16.10 11.21
N GLN A 170 -0.18 -15.57 10.37
CA GLN A 170 0.10 -14.41 9.52
C GLN A 170 0.41 -13.14 10.31
N LEU A 171 -0.05 -13.01 11.57
CA LEU A 171 0.37 -11.90 12.43
C LEU A 171 1.88 -11.95 12.69
N GLN A 172 2.40 -13.15 12.99
CA GLN A 172 3.81 -13.35 13.23
C GLN A 172 4.62 -13.25 11.93
N GLU A 173 4.07 -13.76 10.82
CA GLU A 173 4.66 -13.61 9.49
C GLU A 173 4.82 -12.13 9.11
N ALA A 174 3.79 -11.30 9.33
CA ALA A 174 3.84 -9.86 9.10
C ALA A 174 4.92 -9.18 9.95
N TYR A 175 4.98 -9.51 11.24
CA TYR A 175 6.01 -8.96 12.14
C TYR A 175 7.43 -9.32 11.68
N TYR A 176 7.69 -10.59 11.38
CA TYR A 176 9.03 -11.01 10.94
C TYR A 176 9.39 -10.47 9.56
N LEU A 177 8.44 -10.34 8.65
CA LEU A 177 8.68 -9.68 7.37
C LEU A 177 9.13 -8.23 7.58
N GLY A 178 8.41 -7.46 8.41
CA GLY A 178 8.83 -6.10 8.77
C GLY A 178 10.20 -6.05 9.42
N LYS A 179 10.48 -6.98 10.33
CA LYS A 179 11.76 -7.04 11.06
C LYS A 179 12.95 -7.45 10.18
N SER A 180 12.70 -8.11 9.06
CA SER A 180 13.76 -8.54 8.13
C SER A 180 14.24 -7.44 7.17
N ILE A 181 13.59 -6.30 7.16
CA ILE A 181 13.90 -5.13 6.35
C ILE A 181 14.94 -4.26 7.07
#